data_ede4c486e52537d47e6d83ce2b198ede
#
_entry.id   ede4c486e52537d47e6d83ce2b198ede
#
_cell.length_a   1.000
_cell.length_b   1.000
_cell.length_c   1.000
_cell.angle_alpha   90.00
_cell.angle_beta   90.00
_cell.angle_gamma   90.00
#
_symmetry.space_group_name_H-M   'P 1'
#
loop_
_entity.id
_entity.type
_entity.pdbx_description
1 polymer ?
#
loop_
_entity_poly.entity_id
_entity_poly.type
_entity_poly.pdbx_seq_one_letter_code
_entity_poly.pdbx_strand_id
1 'polypeptide(L)'
;MSNLSSDYEGVIREGLLARRESVDAYGQRIIDALLGLTDRYRAEALRQGKTDLAAILEHVPRYGAVHFREALQSFRILHFGLWLEGDYHITIGRFDKIMYPYLKADMEQGLYSEESALELVKDFFLSFNKDSDLYPGVQQGNNGQSMMLGGIDADGGEVNAEQMKDAQLHPENHQQLIVRIWGWSAYFVELDREYQDHVIARQEYTV
;
A
#
# COMPACT_ATOMS: atom_id res chain seq x y z
N MET A 1 5.45 21.72 1.70
CA MET A 1 5.04 20.34 1.99
C MET A 1 5.17 19.56 0.71
N SER A 2 6.02 18.54 0.69
CA SER A 2 6.17 17.66 -0.49
C SER A 2 5.37 16.38 -0.22
N ASN A 3 4.65 15.91 -1.24
CA ASN A 3 4.07 14.57 -1.19
C ASN A 3 5.21 13.57 -1.35
N LEU A 4 5.47 12.76 -0.32
CA LEU A 4 6.46 11.71 -0.34
C LEU A 4 5.83 10.39 -0.80
N SER A 5 6.49 9.73 -1.72
CA SER A 5 6.25 8.32 -2.04
C SER A 5 7.50 7.54 -1.70
N SER A 6 7.41 6.66 -0.71
CA SER A 6 8.54 5.83 -0.31
C SER A 6 8.62 4.55 -1.14
N ASP A 7 9.81 3.98 -1.22
CA ASP A 7 10.06 2.68 -1.87
C ASP A 7 9.54 1.53 -0.98
N TYR A 8 8.21 1.48 -0.78
CA TYR A 8 7.60 0.40 0.00
C TYR A 8 7.84 -0.97 -0.63
N GLU A 9 7.71 -1.08 -1.96
CA GLU A 9 7.87 -2.34 -2.68
C GLU A 9 9.26 -2.94 -2.45
N GLY A 10 10.30 -2.14 -2.66
CA GLY A 10 11.68 -2.60 -2.49
C GLY A 10 11.99 -2.99 -1.05
N VAL A 11 11.56 -2.18 -0.07
CA VAL A 11 11.83 -2.48 1.34
C VAL A 11 11.04 -3.70 1.83
N ILE A 12 9.78 -3.87 1.41
CA ILE A 12 8.99 -5.05 1.79
C ILE A 12 9.59 -6.32 1.20
N ARG A 13 10.11 -6.25 -0.03
CA ARG A 13 10.74 -7.39 -0.69
C ARG A 13 12.10 -7.76 -0.09
N GLU A 14 12.93 -6.78 0.26
CA GLU A 14 14.33 -7.00 0.65
C GLU A 14 14.56 -6.97 2.17
N GLY A 15 13.74 -6.21 2.87
CA GLY A 15 13.91 -5.92 4.30
C GLY A 15 14.86 -4.77 4.59
N LEU A 16 14.74 -4.20 5.79
CA LEU A 16 15.53 -3.04 6.22
C LEU A 16 17.01 -3.37 6.40
N LEU A 17 17.38 -4.60 6.78
CA LEU A 17 18.78 -4.95 6.94
C LEU A 17 19.55 -4.93 5.61
N ALA A 18 18.92 -5.40 4.53
CA ALA A 18 19.53 -5.31 3.20
C ALA A 18 19.72 -3.84 2.77
N ARG A 19 18.72 -3.00 3.03
CA ARG A 19 18.80 -1.55 2.73
C ARG A 19 19.85 -0.83 3.57
N ARG A 20 20.07 -1.26 4.81
CA ARG A 20 21.02 -0.65 5.73
C ARG A 20 22.44 -0.61 5.16
N GLU A 21 22.82 -1.60 4.36
CA GLU A 21 24.15 -1.68 3.76
C GLU A 21 24.36 -0.65 2.62
N SER A 22 23.27 -0.16 2.02
CA SER A 22 23.31 0.74 0.87
C SER A 22 23.13 2.22 1.22
N VAL A 23 22.91 2.56 2.49
CA VAL A 23 22.66 3.93 2.95
C VAL A 23 23.83 4.49 3.77
N ASP A 24 23.88 5.81 3.89
CA ASP A 24 24.88 6.50 4.73
C ASP A 24 24.62 6.30 6.23
N ALA A 25 25.51 6.84 7.05
CA ALA A 25 25.43 6.72 8.52
C ALA A 25 24.14 7.32 9.10
N TYR A 26 23.53 8.32 8.44
CA TYR A 26 22.26 8.89 8.86
C TYR A 26 21.09 7.93 8.57
N GLY A 27 21.03 7.43 7.35
CA GLY A 27 20.05 6.41 6.97
C GLY A 27 20.14 5.15 7.84
N GLN A 28 21.36 4.71 8.18
CA GLN A 28 21.57 3.58 9.10
C GLN A 28 20.94 3.83 10.47
N ARG A 29 21.07 5.04 11.04
CA ARG A 29 20.43 5.39 12.33
C ARG A 29 18.91 5.35 12.26
N ILE A 30 18.33 5.80 11.15
CA ILE A 30 16.87 5.74 10.94
C ILE A 30 16.41 4.29 10.90
N ILE A 31 17.10 3.45 10.13
CA ILE A 31 16.80 2.02 10.05
C ILE A 31 16.93 1.35 11.43
N ASP A 32 18.02 1.62 12.16
CA ASP A 32 18.23 1.07 13.51
C ASP A 32 17.11 1.51 14.47
N ALA A 33 16.64 2.75 14.36
CA ALA A 33 15.52 3.26 15.16
C ALA A 33 14.19 2.55 14.83
N LEU A 34 13.90 2.30 13.54
CA LEU A 34 12.73 1.54 13.11
C LEU A 34 12.78 0.08 13.56
N LEU A 35 13.94 -0.56 13.48
CA LEU A 35 14.14 -1.92 14.00
C LEU A 35 13.96 -1.97 15.52
N GLY A 36 14.50 -0.97 16.25
CA GLY A 36 14.30 -0.85 17.70
C GLY A 36 12.84 -0.58 18.09
N LEU A 37 12.09 0.17 17.27
CA LEU A 37 10.65 0.35 17.43
C LEU A 37 9.92 -1.00 17.26
N THR A 38 10.28 -1.75 16.23
CA THR A 38 9.70 -3.08 15.97
C THR A 38 9.96 -4.05 17.11
N ASP A 39 11.17 -4.06 17.67
CA ASP A 39 11.51 -4.91 18.83
C ASP A 39 10.66 -4.57 20.06
N ARG A 40 10.34 -3.28 20.28
CA ARG A 40 9.43 -2.86 21.36
C ARG A 40 8.00 -3.36 21.11
N TYR A 41 7.49 -3.26 19.89
CA TYR A 41 6.18 -3.80 19.53
C TYR A 41 6.13 -5.32 19.69
N ARG A 42 7.21 -6.02 19.29
CA ARG A 42 7.33 -7.47 19.51
C ARG A 42 7.27 -7.85 21.00
N ALA A 43 8.03 -7.15 21.82
CA ALA A 43 8.02 -7.39 23.27
C ALA A 43 6.62 -7.15 23.87
N GLU A 44 5.93 -6.12 23.45
CA GLU A 44 4.56 -5.83 23.89
C GLU A 44 3.56 -6.88 23.38
N ALA A 45 3.71 -7.37 22.15
CA ALA A 45 2.90 -8.46 21.62
C ALA A 45 3.06 -9.74 22.46
N LEU A 46 4.28 -10.09 22.82
CA LEU A 46 4.56 -11.22 23.72
C LEU A 46 3.93 -11.02 25.11
N ARG A 47 4.03 -9.81 25.67
CA ARG A 47 3.42 -9.49 26.98
C ARG A 47 1.89 -9.63 26.95
N GLN A 48 1.26 -9.37 25.79
CA GLN A 48 -0.18 -9.54 25.58
C GLN A 48 -0.58 -10.94 25.13
N GLY A 49 0.34 -11.88 25.01
CA GLY A 49 0.08 -13.24 24.54
C GLY A 49 -0.22 -13.34 23.04
N LYS A 50 0.10 -12.29 22.25
CA LYS A 50 -0.10 -12.26 20.79
C LYS A 50 1.12 -12.88 20.09
N THR A 51 1.29 -14.17 20.24
CA THR A 51 2.49 -14.91 19.78
C THR A 51 2.67 -14.85 18.27
N ASP A 52 1.57 -14.93 17.49
CA ASP A 52 1.60 -14.87 16.03
C ASP A 52 2.12 -13.51 15.53
N LEU A 53 1.63 -12.43 16.14
CA LEU A 53 2.11 -11.09 15.83
C LEU A 53 3.58 -10.91 16.21
N ALA A 54 3.98 -11.48 17.35
CA ALA A 54 5.37 -11.43 17.80
C ALA A 54 6.31 -12.16 16.83
N ALA A 55 5.89 -13.31 16.28
CA ALA A 55 6.64 -14.04 15.26
C ALA A 55 6.79 -13.24 13.97
N ILE A 56 5.71 -12.60 13.50
CA ILE A 56 5.75 -11.70 12.34
C ILE A 56 6.75 -10.55 12.59
N LEU A 57 6.68 -9.90 13.75
CA LEU A 57 7.56 -8.76 14.09
C LEU A 57 9.02 -9.17 14.36
N GLU A 58 9.29 -10.46 14.57
CA GLU A 58 10.66 -10.98 14.60
C GLU A 58 11.28 -11.00 13.20
N HIS A 59 10.46 -11.26 12.18
CA HIS A 59 10.87 -11.36 10.78
C HIS A 59 10.84 -10.00 10.09
N VAL A 60 9.70 -9.33 10.05
CA VAL A 60 9.53 -8.07 9.32
C VAL A 60 9.46 -6.87 10.26
N PRO A 61 9.92 -5.69 9.82
CA PRO A 61 10.50 -5.31 8.52
C PRO A 61 12.02 -5.60 8.41
N ARG A 62 12.58 -6.38 9.30
CA ARG A 62 14.03 -6.70 9.36
C ARG A 62 14.47 -7.40 8.08
N TYR A 63 13.75 -8.42 7.69
CA TYR A 63 13.93 -9.20 6.46
C TYR A 63 12.76 -8.96 5.51
N GLY A 64 12.91 -9.40 4.25
CA GLY A 64 11.83 -9.34 3.27
C GLY A 64 10.63 -10.17 3.68
N ALA A 65 9.44 -9.67 3.40
CA ALA A 65 8.20 -10.38 3.67
C ALA A 65 8.07 -11.62 2.77
N VAL A 66 7.54 -12.70 3.33
CA VAL A 66 7.23 -13.95 2.61
C VAL A 66 5.71 -14.08 2.42
N HIS A 67 4.94 -13.68 3.44
CA HIS A 67 3.50 -13.84 3.49
C HIS A 67 2.77 -12.50 3.44
N PHE A 68 1.52 -12.53 3.00
CA PHE A 68 0.68 -11.35 2.87
C PHE A 68 0.56 -10.53 4.17
N ARG A 69 0.34 -11.20 5.30
CA ARG A 69 0.25 -10.53 6.60
C ARG A 69 1.58 -9.90 7.03
N GLU A 70 2.71 -10.51 6.66
CA GLU A 70 4.03 -9.92 6.88
C GLU A 70 4.23 -8.67 6.02
N ALA A 71 3.83 -8.72 4.75
CA ALA A 71 3.90 -7.57 3.85
C ALA A 71 3.08 -6.39 4.37
N LEU A 72 1.84 -6.63 4.82
CA LEU A 72 0.99 -5.62 5.46
C LEU A 72 1.63 -5.05 6.73
N GLN A 73 2.19 -5.91 7.58
CA GLN A 73 2.82 -5.49 8.83
C GLN A 73 4.10 -4.69 8.57
N SER A 74 4.92 -5.11 7.61
CA SER A 74 6.10 -4.37 7.17
C SER A 74 5.73 -2.98 6.66
N PHE A 75 4.74 -2.92 5.76
CA PHE A 75 4.21 -1.66 5.25
C PHE A 75 3.78 -0.72 6.38
N ARG A 76 3.01 -1.24 7.33
CA ARG A 76 2.47 -0.45 8.46
C ARG A 76 3.57 0.14 9.34
N ILE A 77 4.63 -0.61 9.63
CA ILE A 77 5.79 -0.10 10.39
C ILE A 77 6.51 1.01 9.63
N LEU A 78 6.77 0.80 8.35
CA LEU A 78 7.44 1.78 7.50
C LEU A 78 6.63 3.07 7.40
N HIS A 79 5.33 2.96 7.14
CA HIS A 79 4.42 4.10 7.04
C HIS A 79 4.35 4.90 8.35
N PHE A 80 4.26 4.19 9.47
CA PHE A 80 4.27 4.83 10.78
C PHE A 80 5.60 5.55 11.06
N GLY A 81 6.73 4.98 10.62
CA GLY A 81 8.04 5.62 10.71
C GLY A 81 8.07 6.96 9.98
N LEU A 82 7.53 7.03 8.77
CA LEU A 82 7.42 8.27 8.00
C LEU A 82 6.47 9.27 8.67
N TRP A 83 5.36 8.78 9.23
CA TRP A 83 4.44 9.60 10.01
C TRP A 83 5.12 10.28 11.20
N LEU A 84 6.02 9.59 11.90
CA LEU A 84 6.76 10.15 13.04
C LEU A 84 7.70 11.30 12.66
N GLU A 85 8.13 11.38 11.39
CA GLU A 85 8.92 12.49 10.86
C GLU A 85 8.10 13.77 10.62
N GLY A 86 6.78 13.71 10.80
CA GLY A 86 5.87 14.83 10.59
C GLY A 86 5.41 14.99 9.14
N ASP A 87 5.61 13.99 8.31
CA ASP A 87 5.09 13.94 6.95
C ASP A 87 3.63 13.47 6.96
N TYR A 88 2.71 14.41 6.81
CA TYR A 88 1.26 14.11 6.84
C TYR A 88 0.69 13.79 5.46
N HIS A 89 1.41 14.13 4.39
CA HIS A 89 1.01 13.86 3.01
C HIS A 89 1.85 12.74 2.41
N ILE A 90 1.63 11.52 2.91
CA ILE A 90 2.37 10.35 2.49
C ILE A 90 1.53 9.55 1.50
N THR A 91 2.10 9.26 0.34
CA THR A 91 1.47 8.39 -0.64
C THR A 91 1.74 6.92 -0.30
N ILE A 92 0.66 6.15 -0.16
CA ILE A 92 0.71 4.69 0.00
C ILE A 92 1.14 4.01 -1.31
N GLY A 93 1.03 4.71 -2.43
CA GLY A 93 1.44 4.24 -3.75
C GLY A 93 0.47 3.22 -4.34
N ARG A 94 1.01 2.32 -5.15
CA ARG A 94 0.30 1.22 -5.79
C ARG A 94 0.18 0.05 -4.81
N PHE A 95 -0.68 0.23 -3.78
CA PHE A 95 -0.90 -0.76 -2.73
C PHE A 95 -1.32 -2.11 -3.30
N ASP A 96 -2.22 -2.11 -4.27
CA ASP A 96 -2.68 -3.29 -4.99
C ASP A 96 -1.51 -4.08 -5.62
N LYS A 97 -0.65 -3.40 -6.37
CA LYS A 97 0.50 -4.02 -7.04
C LYS A 97 1.54 -4.54 -6.05
N ILE A 98 1.80 -3.78 -4.98
CA ILE A 98 2.78 -4.15 -3.96
C ILE A 98 2.32 -5.39 -3.18
N MET A 99 1.03 -5.47 -2.85
CA MET A 99 0.48 -6.49 -1.97
C MET A 99 0.02 -7.75 -2.70
N TYR A 100 -0.43 -7.63 -3.96
CA TYR A 100 -1.04 -8.72 -4.70
C TYR A 100 -0.15 -9.96 -4.84
N PRO A 101 1.16 -9.87 -5.13
CA PRO A 101 2.01 -11.05 -5.24
C PRO A 101 2.01 -11.93 -3.99
N TYR A 102 2.03 -11.31 -2.81
CA TYR A 102 1.98 -12.01 -1.51
C TYR A 102 0.61 -12.64 -1.27
N LEU A 103 -0.46 -11.88 -1.53
CA LEU A 103 -1.83 -12.37 -1.39
C LEU A 103 -2.08 -13.55 -2.31
N LYS A 104 -1.72 -13.42 -3.59
CA LYS A 104 -1.89 -14.47 -4.60
C LYS A 104 -1.19 -15.76 -4.17
N ALA A 105 0.08 -15.66 -3.77
CA ALA A 105 0.86 -16.81 -3.33
C ALA A 105 0.25 -17.51 -2.10
N ASP A 106 -0.23 -16.74 -1.13
CA ASP A 106 -0.84 -17.28 0.08
C ASP A 106 -2.22 -17.89 -0.19
N MET A 107 -3.01 -17.32 -1.11
CA MET A 107 -4.30 -17.90 -1.54
C MET A 107 -4.10 -19.20 -2.33
N GLU A 108 -3.12 -19.28 -3.21
CA GLU A 108 -2.77 -20.50 -3.94
C GLU A 108 -2.32 -21.63 -3.01
N GLN A 109 -1.71 -21.28 -1.86
CA GLN A 109 -1.34 -22.22 -0.79
C GLN A 109 -2.50 -22.54 0.17
N GLY A 110 -3.66 -21.89 0.00
CA GLY A 110 -4.83 -22.09 0.86
C GLY A 110 -4.69 -21.47 2.26
N LEU A 111 -3.76 -20.54 2.46
CA LEU A 111 -3.57 -19.84 3.75
C LEU A 111 -4.68 -18.83 4.01
N TYR A 112 -5.25 -18.24 2.96
CA TYR A 112 -6.35 -17.28 3.03
C TYR A 112 -7.45 -17.60 2.02
N SER A 113 -8.70 -17.38 2.43
CA SER A 113 -9.84 -17.19 1.54
C SER A 113 -10.01 -15.70 1.21
N GLU A 114 -10.86 -15.36 0.24
CA GLU A 114 -11.19 -13.98 -0.08
C GLU A 114 -11.72 -13.23 1.15
N GLU A 115 -12.60 -13.87 1.95
CA GLU A 115 -13.16 -13.24 3.14
C GLU A 115 -12.10 -12.97 4.20
N SER A 116 -11.23 -13.93 4.49
CA SER A 116 -10.17 -13.76 5.50
C SER A 116 -9.11 -12.75 5.04
N ALA A 117 -8.79 -12.70 3.76
CA ALA A 117 -7.91 -11.70 3.20
C ALA A 117 -8.54 -10.30 3.28
N LEU A 118 -9.83 -10.17 2.97
CA LEU A 118 -10.57 -8.91 3.08
C LEU A 118 -10.58 -8.38 4.52
N GLU A 119 -10.75 -9.24 5.52
CA GLU A 119 -10.68 -8.82 6.93
C GLU A 119 -9.30 -8.27 7.30
N LEU A 120 -8.21 -8.90 6.83
CA LEU A 120 -6.86 -8.36 7.03
C LEU A 120 -6.66 -6.99 6.37
N VAL A 121 -7.19 -6.80 5.16
CA VAL A 121 -7.13 -5.51 4.45
C VAL A 121 -7.94 -4.44 5.20
N LYS A 122 -9.13 -4.77 5.69
CA LYS A 122 -9.95 -3.86 6.51
C LYS A 122 -9.20 -3.44 7.78
N ASP A 123 -8.64 -4.41 8.51
CA ASP A 123 -7.86 -4.13 9.72
C ASP A 123 -6.63 -3.25 9.43
N PHE A 124 -5.97 -3.50 8.31
CA PHE A 124 -4.86 -2.69 7.84
C PHE A 124 -5.30 -1.24 7.65
N PHE A 125 -6.34 -0.97 6.85
CA PHE A 125 -6.81 0.40 6.61
C PHE A 125 -7.38 1.05 7.87
N LEU A 126 -8.10 0.33 8.72
CA LEU A 126 -8.57 0.86 10.00
C LEU A 126 -7.42 1.26 10.92
N SER A 127 -6.25 0.63 10.79
CA SER A 127 -5.09 0.96 11.61
C SER A 127 -4.56 2.39 11.37
N PHE A 128 -4.79 2.96 10.18
CA PHE A 128 -4.39 4.34 9.86
C PHE A 128 -5.19 5.38 10.64
N ASN A 129 -6.40 5.07 11.09
CA ASN A 129 -7.19 5.96 11.94
C ASN A 129 -6.58 6.18 13.34
N LYS A 130 -5.56 5.39 13.71
CA LYS A 130 -4.81 5.54 14.96
C LYS A 130 -3.67 6.56 14.84
N ASP A 131 -3.30 6.92 13.61
CA ASP A 131 -2.30 7.95 13.35
C ASP A 131 -2.99 9.30 13.54
N SER A 132 -2.78 9.93 14.69
CA SER A 132 -3.39 11.22 15.02
C SER A 132 -2.40 12.33 14.76
N ASP A 133 -2.90 13.42 14.20
CA ASP A 133 -2.16 14.65 14.15
C ASP A 133 -2.05 15.24 15.57
N LEU A 134 -0.83 15.53 15.99
CA LEU A 134 -0.54 16.13 17.29
C LEU A 134 -0.66 17.66 17.29
N TYR A 135 -0.95 18.27 16.13
CA TYR A 135 -1.11 19.73 15.99
C TYR A 135 -2.56 20.14 16.22
N PRO A 136 -2.87 20.77 17.38
CA PRO A 136 -4.22 21.27 17.63
C PRO A 136 -4.60 22.35 16.59
N GLY A 137 -5.71 22.16 15.89
CA GLY A 137 -6.27 23.15 14.97
C GLY A 137 -5.90 22.98 13.50
N VAL A 138 -5.06 22.03 13.14
CA VAL A 138 -4.82 21.62 11.75
C VAL A 138 -5.69 20.40 11.46
N GLN A 139 -6.15 20.26 10.23
CA GLN A 139 -7.04 19.20 9.71
C GLN A 139 -7.05 17.88 10.51
N GLN A 140 -7.91 17.82 11.51
CA GLN A 140 -8.08 16.59 12.26
C GLN A 140 -8.75 15.55 11.36
N GLY A 141 -8.10 14.40 11.16
CA GLY A 141 -8.67 13.24 10.50
C GLY A 141 -8.45 13.10 8.98
N ASN A 142 -7.82 14.07 8.33
CA ASN A 142 -7.40 13.91 6.93
C ASN A 142 -5.88 14.09 6.81
N ASN A 143 -5.16 13.00 6.89
CA ASN A 143 -3.71 13.00 6.84
C ASN A 143 -3.16 13.07 5.39
N GLY A 144 -3.99 13.40 4.40
CA GLY A 144 -3.59 13.53 3.01
C GLY A 144 -2.96 12.27 2.41
N GLN A 145 -3.26 11.11 2.98
CA GLN A 145 -2.74 9.84 2.49
C GLN A 145 -3.42 9.47 1.18
N SER A 146 -2.63 9.33 0.14
CA SER A 146 -3.11 8.99 -1.19
C SER A 146 -2.76 7.54 -1.52
N MET A 147 -3.67 6.85 -2.18
CA MET A 147 -3.46 5.48 -2.65
C MET A 147 -3.93 5.38 -4.10
N MET A 148 -3.21 4.60 -4.89
CA MET A 148 -3.64 4.20 -6.22
C MET A 148 -4.07 2.74 -6.19
N LEU A 149 -5.27 2.49 -6.73
CA LEU A 149 -5.80 1.15 -6.97
C LEU A 149 -6.17 1.03 -8.44
N GLY A 150 -5.90 -0.11 -9.04
CA GLY A 150 -6.20 -0.36 -10.45
C GLY A 150 -5.26 0.36 -11.42
N GLY A 151 -5.57 0.31 -12.70
CA GLY A 151 -4.81 0.96 -13.78
C GLY A 151 -3.75 0.07 -14.44
N ILE A 152 -3.33 -1.01 -13.81
CA ILE A 152 -2.49 -2.08 -14.37
C ILE A 152 -3.01 -3.38 -13.77
N ASP A 153 -3.20 -4.42 -14.58
CA ASP A 153 -3.59 -5.73 -14.07
C ASP A 153 -2.45 -6.40 -13.27
N ALA A 154 -2.77 -7.53 -12.66
CA ALA A 154 -1.83 -8.27 -11.82
C ALA A 154 -0.60 -8.78 -12.59
N ASP A 155 -0.74 -8.99 -13.88
CA ASP A 155 0.31 -9.49 -14.76
C ASP A 155 1.12 -8.33 -15.41
N GLY A 156 0.84 -7.08 -15.03
CA GLY A 156 1.53 -5.88 -15.47
C GLY A 156 0.98 -5.31 -16.78
N GLY A 157 -0.16 -5.84 -17.25
CA GLY A 157 -0.90 -5.29 -18.38
C GLY A 157 -1.46 -3.90 -17.98
N GLU A 158 -1.06 -2.86 -18.69
CA GLU A 158 -1.68 -1.55 -18.52
C GLU A 158 -3.15 -1.64 -18.93
N VAL A 159 -4.03 -1.00 -18.15
CA VAL A 159 -5.37 -0.69 -18.62
C VAL A 159 -5.18 0.24 -19.82
N ASN A 160 -5.13 -0.36 -21.00
CA ASN A 160 -4.82 0.33 -22.23
C ASN A 160 -6.08 1.00 -22.82
N ALA A 161 -5.85 1.89 -23.78
CA ALA A 161 -6.94 2.57 -24.47
C ALA A 161 -7.93 1.59 -25.14
N GLU A 162 -7.46 0.41 -25.57
CA GLU A 162 -8.32 -0.62 -26.16
C GLU A 162 -9.29 -1.22 -25.15
N GLN A 163 -8.82 -1.56 -23.95
CA GLN A 163 -9.66 -2.04 -22.85
C GLN A 163 -10.73 -1.01 -22.45
N MET A 164 -10.36 0.27 -22.41
CA MET A 164 -11.31 1.33 -22.11
C MET A 164 -12.31 1.53 -23.24
N LYS A 165 -11.90 1.41 -24.51
CA LYS A 165 -12.79 1.44 -25.67
C LYS A 165 -13.76 0.25 -25.65
N ASP A 166 -13.27 -0.94 -25.29
CA ASP A 166 -14.14 -2.11 -25.12
C ASP A 166 -15.12 -1.91 -23.97
N ALA A 167 -14.68 -1.35 -22.85
CA ALA A 167 -15.56 -1.02 -21.72
C ALA A 167 -16.64 0.04 -22.05
N GLN A 168 -16.38 0.92 -23.02
CA GLN A 168 -17.41 1.83 -23.54
C GLN A 168 -18.48 1.13 -24.38
N LEU A 169 -18.12 0.02 -25.05
CA LEU A 169 -19.01 -0.75 -25.91
C LEU A 169 -19.74 -1.84 -25.13
N HIS A 170 -19.09 -2.42 -24.13
CA HIS A 170 -19.54 -3.55 -23.34
C HIS A 170 -19.37 -3.30 -21.84
N PRO A 171 -20.06 -2.27 -21.27
CA PRO A 171 -19.89 -1.87 -19.86
C PRO A 171 -20.23 -2.99 -18.88
N GLU A 172 -21.09 -3.92 -19.26
CA GLU A 172 -21.46 -5.09 -18.45
C GLU A 172 -20.29 -6.03 -18.14
N ASN A 173 -19.27 -6.05 -18.99
CA ASN A 173 -18.07 -6.89 -18.84
C ASN A 173 -16.96 -6.20 -18.03
N HIS A 174 -17.08 -4.89 -17.79
CA HIS A 174 -16.02 -4.07 -17.23
C HIS A 174 -16.48 -3.24 -16.00
N GLN A 175 -17.45 -3.73 -15.26
CA GLN A 175 -18.02 -3.00 -14.10
C GLN A 175 -17.01 -2.66 -13.02
N GLN A 176 -15.88 -3.37 -12.96
CA GLN A 176 -14.82 -3.14 -11.97
C GLN A 176 -13.64 -2.35 -12.53
N LEU A 177 -13.71 -1.89 -13.76
CA LEU A 177 -12.63 -1.10 -14.37
C LEU A 177 -12.54 0.27 -13.70
N ILE A 178 -11.50 0.48 -12.91
CA ILE A 178 -11.25 1.73 -12.19
C ILE A 178 -10.21 2.54 -12.94
N VAL A 179 -10.52 3.81 -13.18
CA VAL A 179 -9.59 4.79 -13.74
C VAL A 179 -9.31 5.91 -12.74
N ARG A 180 -8.12 6.49 -12.83
CA ARG A 180 -7.73 7.63 -11.99
C ARG A 180 -7.73 8.92 -12.79
N ILE A 181 -8.48 9.89 -12.30
CA ILE A 181 -8.64 11.20 -12.94
C ILE A 181 -8.29 12.28 -11.90
N TRP A 182 -7.21 13.07 -12.14
CA TRP A 182 -6.86 14.23 -11.33
C TRP A 182 -6.84 14.02 -9.80
N GLY A 183 -6.44 12.82 -9.35
CA GLY A 183 -6.31 12.54 -7.92
C GLY A 183 -7.51 11.85 -7.27
N TRP A 184 -8.58 11.60 -7.98
CA TRP A 184 -9.70 10.75 -7.56
C TRP A 184 -9.85 9.53 -8.49
N SER A 185 -10.46 8.48 -8.00
CA SER A 185 -10.70 7.24 -8.74
C SER A 185 -12.20 7.06 -8.95
N ALA A 186 -12.58 6.58 -10.12
CA ALA A 186 -13.96 6.26 -10.46
C ALA A 186 -14.04 4.96 -11.26
N TYR A 187 -15.17 4.30 -11.18
CA TYR A 187 -15.47 3.23 -12.13
C TYR A 187 -15.66 3.82 -13.52
N PHE A 188 -14.88 3.33 -14.47
CA PHE A 188 -14.85 3.89 -15.82
C PHE A 188 -16.24 3.87 -16.48
N VAL A 189 -16.99 2.78 -16.27
CA VAL A 189 -18.33 2.58 -16.84
C VAL A 189 -19.40 3.50 -16.24
N GLU A 190 -19.15 4.09 -15.05
CA GLU A 190 -20.04 5.04 -14.39
C GLU A 190 -19.80 6.49 -14.82
N LEU A 191 -18.70 6.75 -15.52
CA LEU A 191 -18.39 8.08 -16.06
C LEU A 191 -19.30 8.36 -17.26
N ASP A 192 -19.67 9.62 -17.44
CA ASP A 192 -20.30 10.04 -18.68
C ASP A 192 -19.35 9.88 -19.89
N ARG A 193 -19.93 9.81 -21.07
CA ARG A 193 -19.20 9.50 -22.31
C ARG A 193 -18.07 10.48 -22.59
N GLU A 194 -18.28 11.75 -22.31
CA GLU A 194 -17.29 12.80 -22.56
C GLU A 194 -16.06 12.63 -21.64
N TYR A 195 -16.26 12.26 -20.38
CA TYR A 195 -15.16 11.96 -19.47
C TYR A 195 -14.45 10.66 -19.84
N GLN A 196 -15.17 9.63 -20.28
CA GLN A 196 -14.56 8.39 -20.77
C GLN A 196 -13.64 8.66 -21.96
N ASP A 197 -14.10 9.43 -22.94
CA ASP A 197 -13.32 9.81 -24.12
C ASP A 197 -12.08 10.62 -23.73
N HIS A 198 -12.19 11.51 -22.74
CA HIS A 198 -11.06 12.28 -22.23
C HIS A 198 -10.00 11.37 -21.56
N VAL A 199 -10.41 10.38 -20.78
CA VAL A 199 -9.51 9.41 -20.13
C VAL A 199 -8.79 8.56 -21.15
N ILE A 200 -9.49 8.07 -22.18
CA ILE A 200 -8.91 7.30 -23.29
C ILE A 200 -7.86 8.13 -24.03
N ALA A 201 -8.23 9.35 -24.41
CA ALA A 201 -7.31 10.24 -25.14
C ALA A 201 -6.01 10.52 -24.37
N ARG A 202 -6.05 10.61 -23.05
CA ARG A 202 -4.84 10.81 -22.23
C ARG A 202 -3.90 9.61 -22.24
N GLN A 203 -4.42 8.41 -22.32
CA GLN A 203 -3.61 7.18 -22.41
C GLN A 203 -2.89 7.07 -23.75
N GLU A 204 -3.48 7.58 -24.82
CA GLU A 204 -2.88 7.57 -26.17
C GLU A 204 -1.67 8.53 -26.29
N TYR A 205 -1.53 9.51 -25.39
CA TYR A 205 -0.41 10.46 -25.37
C TYR A 205 0.77 10.04 -24.47
N THR A 206 0.73 8.85 -23.85
CA THR A 206 1.74 8.40 -22.89
C THR A 206 2.67 7.33 -23.52
N VAL A 207 2.89 7.34 -24.82
CA VAL A 207 3.86 6.48 -25.54
C VAL A 207 5.08 7.30 -25.93
#